data_d041a8309b235c283c0954b092381ca3
#
_entry.id   d041a8309b235c283c0954b092381ca3
#
_cell.length_a   1.000
_cell.length_b   1.000
_cell.length_c   1.000
_cell.angle_alpha   90.00
_cell.angle_beta   90.00
_cell.angle_gamma   90.00
#
_symmetry.space_group_name_H-M   'P 1'
#
loop_
_entity.id
_entity.type
_entity.pdbx_description
1 polymer ?
#
loop_
_entity_poly.entity_id
_entity_poly.type
_entity_poly.pdbx_seq_one_letter_code
_entity_poly.pdbx_strand_id
1 'polypeptide(L)'
;MRKIKLILLFCAVFLSILLLTGDKDRIQADDDDSNFTNLVVFARFAGETEFINDVYEGSSVRKITDNSYNAGSYSVGDYYRCVSDNKLRMRSVYLYDNGGSIVLSHPRGYYAEYSDINTIGYKEASERASRMYELRQEWSEAVNNAISSGNKISDYNNTVYYDYGVLDKDNNGTIDSITIIYKNNGSGNI
;
A
#
# COMPACT_ATOMS: atom_id res chain seq x y z
N MET A 1 15.46 56.02 -7.68
CA MET A 1 16.21 54.84 -8.14
C MET A 1 16.59 53.86 -7.03
N ARG A 2 16.87 54.24 -5.77
CA ARG A 2 17.20 53.31 -4.67
C ARG A 2 16.04 52.38 -4.24
N LYS A 3 14.79 52.86 -4.27
CA LYS A 3 13.61 52.06 -3.85
C LYS A 3 13.26 50.89 -4.81
N ILE A 4 13.48 51.09 -6.11
CA ILE A 4 13.21 50.04 -7.12
C ILE A 4 14.24 48.92 -7.02
N LYS A 5 15.50 49.18 -6.72
CA LYS A 5 16.54 48.18 -6.51
C LYS A 5 16.28 47.30 -5.28
N LEU A 6 15.68 47.87 -4.22
CA LEU A 6 15.35 47.14 -3.01
C LEU A 6 14.17 46.19 -3.23
N ILE A 7 13.16 46.58 -4.01
CA ILE A 7 11.99 45.71 -4.33
C ILE A 7 12.43 44.56 -5.22
N LEU A 8 13.30 44.77 -6.21
CA LEU A 8 13.83 43.72 -7.06
C LEU A 8 14.69 42.71 -6.28
N LEU A 9 15.45 43.19 -5.28
CA LEU A 9 16.23 42.28 -4.41
C LEU A 9 15.31 41.42 -3.52
N PHE A 10 14.24 42.02 -2.98
CA PHE A 10 13.25 41.25 -2.18
C PHE A 10 12.49 40.22 -3.01
N CYS A 11 12.10 40.54 -4.25
CA CYS A 11 11.49 39.59 -5.15
C CYS A 11 12.43 38.44 -5.54
N ALA A 12 13.72 38.73 -5.76
CA ALA A 12 14.70 37.67 -6.07
C ALA A 12 14.96 36.74 -4.89
N VAL A 13 15.01 37.27 -3.66
CA VAL A 13 15.15 36.45 -2.44
C VAL A 13 13.89 35.61 -2.17
N PHE A 14 12.69 36.19 -2.37
CA PHE A 14 11.45 35.45 -2.22
C PHE A 14 11.29 34.33 -3.27
N LEU A 15 11.69 34.59 -4.52
CA LEU A 15 11.69 33.62 -5.59
C LEU A 15 12.71 32.50 -5.36
N SER A 16 13.88 32.80 -4.80
CA SER A 16 14.88 31.80 -4.43
C SER A 16 14.46 30.98 -3.21
N ILE A 17 13.73 31.55 -2.26
CA ILE A 17 13.14 30.81 -1.13
C ILE A 17 12.02 29.89 -1.61
N LEU A 18 11.17 30.35 -2.56
CA LEU A 18 10.14 29.50 -3.16
C LEU A 18 10.73 28.32 -3.96
N LEU A 19 11.88 28.53 -4.60
CA LEU A 19 12.62 27.47 -5.31
C LEU A 19 13.35 26.51 -4.35
N LEU A 20 13.64 26.94 -3.11
CA LEU A 20 14.28 26.11 -2.09
C LEU A 20 13.26 25.37 -1.21
N THR A 21 11.97 25.79 -1.19
CA THR A 21 10.89 25.08 -0.53
C THR A 21 10.10 24.17 -1.49
N GLY A 22 10.50 24.17 -2.78
CA GLY A 22 9.95 23.28 -3.79
C GLY A 22 10.30 21.82 -3.45
N ASP A 23 9.29 21.13 -2.99
CA ASP A 23 9.17 19.68 -2.92
C ASP A 23 10.45 18.89 -2.62
N LYS A 24 10.79 18.77 -1.34
CA LYS A 24 11.62 17.66 -0.86
C LYS A 24 10.91 16.31 -0.94
N ASP A 25 9.64 16.31 -1.31
CA ASP A 25 8.83 15.13 -1.61
C ASP A 25 9.02 14.65 -3.06
N ARG A 26 10.06 15.09 -3.75
CA ARG A 26 10.38 14.55 -5.06
C ARG A 26 10.88 13.12 -4.91
N ILE A 27 9.95 12.23 -5.18
CA ILE A 27 10.12 10.99 -5.89
C ILE A 27 11.54 10.88 -6.42
N GLN A 28 12.34 10.13 -5.73
CA GLN A 28 13.49 9.54 -6.33
C GLN A 28 12.95 8.55 -7.37
N ALA A 29 12.94 8.96 -8.64
CA ALA A 29 12.96 8.01 -9.73
C ALA A 29 14.27 7.27 -9.54
N ASP A 30 14.18 6.22 -8.77
CA ASP A 30 15.28 5.33 -8.45
C ASP A 30 15.67 4.59 -9.74
N ASP A 31 16.89 4.15 -9.85
CA ASP A 31 17.36 3.12 -10.78
C ASP A 31 16.59 1.80 -10.51
N ASP A 32 15.25 1.91 -10.54
CA ASP A 32 14.33 0.81 -10.35
C ASP A 32 14.34 -0.02 -11.63
N ASP A 33 15.15 -1.05 -11.62
CA ASP A 33 15.20 -2.02 -12.71
C ASP A 33 14.04 -3.01 -12.69
N SER A 34 13.04 -2.79 -11.80
CA SER A 34 11.82 -3.60 -11.77
C SER A 34 10.98 -3.36 -13.02
N ASN A 35 10.45 -4.44 -13.56
CA ASN A 35 9.50 -4.40 -14.67
C ASN A 35 8.10 -4.89 -14.29
N PHE A 36 7.87 -5.04 -12.98
CA PHE A 36 6.61 -5.48 -12.42
C PHE A 36 6.44 -4.91 -11.01
N THR A 37 5.35 -4.23 -10.74
CA THR A 37 5.08 -3.64 -9.42
C THR A 37 3.92 -4.32 -8.72
N ASN A 38 4.13 -4.67 -7.46
CA ASN A 38 3.10 -5.20 -6.58
C ASN A 38 2.70 -4.14 -5.55
N LEU A 39 1.45 -3.71 -5.56
CA LEU A 39 0.90 -2.83 -4.55
C LEU A 39 0.48 -3.66 -3.33
N VAL A 40 1.13 -3.42 -2.20
CA VAL A 40 0.78 -4.05 -0.92
C VAL A 40 -0.12 -3.11 -0.13
N VAL A 41 -1.27 -3.62 0.27
CA VAL A 41 -2.27 -2.89 1.06
C VAL A 41 -2.61 -3.70 2.30
N PHE A 42 -2.54 -3.07 3.47
CA PHE A 42 -2.98 -3.67 4.72
C PHE A 42 -4.45 -3.37 4.94
N ALA A 43 -5.22 -4.39 5.30
CA ALA A 43 -6.65 -4.28 5.58
C ALA A 43 -7.01 -4.95 6.90
N ARG A 44 -7.96 -4.38 7.62
CA ARG A 44 -8.57 -4.96 8.82
C ARG A 44 -10.07 -4.94 8.71
N PHE A 45 -10.71 -5.89 9.34
CA PHE A 45 -12.16 -5.97 9.38
C PHE A 45 -12.74 -5.00 10.41
N ALA A 46 -14.01 -4.64 10.27
CA ALA A 46 -14.70 -3.78 11.24
C ALA A 46 -14.57 -4.33 12.66
N GLY A 47 -14.26 -3.43 13.59
CA GLY A 47 -14.05 -3.76 15.01
C GLY A 47 -12.64 -4.25 15.35
N GLU A 48 -11.77 -4.50 14.38
CA GLU A 48 -10.36 -4.87 14.65
C GLU A 48 -9.50 -3.61 14.89
N THR A 49 -8.52 -3.74 15.78
CA THR A 49 -7.54 -2.69 16.05
C THR A 49 -6.49 -2.61 14.95
N GLU A 50 -5.84 -1.45 14.80
CA GLU A 50 -4.70 -1.28 13.91
C GLU A 50 -3.57 -2.25 14.24
N PHE A 51 -2.86 -2.74 13.23
CA PHE A 51 -1.87 -3.79 13.39
C PHE A 51 -0.55 -3.60 12.62
N ILE A 52 -0.51 -2.67 11.69
CA ILE A 52 0.67 -2.54 10.82
C ILE A 52 1.95 -2.16 11.56
N ASN A 53 1.81 -1.56 12.74
CA ASN A 53 2.91 -1.21 13.65
C ASN A 53 3.12 -2.22 14.79
N ASP A 54 2.31 -3.28 14.86
CA ASP A 54 2.52 -4.34 15.84
C ASP A 54 3.91 -4.96 15.65
N VAL A 55 4.56 -5.32 16.74
CA VAL A 55 5.93 -5.83 16.74
C VAL A 55 5.94 -7.31 17.07
N TYR A 56 6.56 -8.10 16.19
CA TYR A 56 6.80 -9.53 16.37
C TYR A 56 8.30 -9.78 16.24
N GLU A 57 8.89 -10.44 17.23
CA GLU A 57 10.33 -10.76 17.27
C GLU A 57 11.24 -9.54 16.98
N GLY A 58 10.85 -8.38 17.51
CA GLY A 58 11.61 -7.13 17.36
C GLY A 58 11.44 -6.41 16.02
N SER A 59 10.56 -6.89 15.16
CA SER A 59 10.25 -6.25 13.87
C SER A 59 8.77 -5.90 13.74
N SER A 60 8.47 -4.74 13.14
CA SER A 60 7.09 -4.36 12.85
C SER A 60 6.51 -5.21 11.72
N VAL A 61 5.16 -5.34 11.69
CA VAL A 61 4.45 -6.03 10.60
C VAL A 61 4.86 -5.47 9.24
N ARG A 62 4.99 -4.15 9.09
CA ARG A 62 5.48 -3.52 7.85
C ARG A 62 6.85 -4.07 7.45
N LYS A 63 7.79 -4.15 8.40
CA LYS A 63 9.16 -4.61 8.14
C LYS A 63 9.19 -6.11 7.80
N ILE A 64 8.42 -6.92 8.51
CA ILE A 64 8.30 -8.35 8.24
C ILE A 64 7.74 -8.56 6.83
N THR A 65 6.71 -7.81 6.47
CA THR A 65 6.12 -7.86 5.13
C THR A 65 7.13 -7.46 4.05
N ASP A 66 7.84 -6.35 4.25
CA ASP A 66 8.86 -5.90 3.31
C ASP A 66 9.97 -6.94 3.11
N ASN A 67 10.45 -7.54 4.19
CA ASN A 67 11.41 -8.63 4.10
C ASN A 67 10.88 -9.83 3.29
N SER A 68 9.58 -10.13 3.42
CA SER A 68 8.96 -11.24 2.68
C SER A 68 8.80 -10.96 1.20
N TYR A 69 8.64 -9.70 0.80
CA TYR A 69 8.38 -9.33 -0.60
C TYR A 69 9.60 -8.79 -1.33
N ASN A 70 10.41 -7.92 -0.71
CA ASN A 70 11.47 -7.17 -1.37
C ASN A 70 12.88 -7.58 -0.95
N ALA A 71 13.10 -8.07 0.28
CA ALA A 71 14.43 -8.16 0.85
C ALA A 71 15.13 -9.50 0.57
N GLY A 72 16.10 -9.48 -0.32
CA GLY A 72 17.14 -10.50 -0.44
C GLY A 72 16.66 -11.91 -0.82
N SER A 73 17.46 -12.91 -0.47
CA SER A 73 17.19 -14.32 -0.75
C SER A 73 15.91 -14.81 -0.06
N TYR A 74 15.13 -15.62 -0.78
CA TYR A 74 13.86 -16.21 -0.31
C TYR A 74 12.67 -15.25 -0.23
N SER A 75 12.77 -14.01 -0.70
CA SER A 75 11.63 -13.13 -0.86
C SER A 75 10.78 -13.52 -2.08
N VAL A 76 9.54 -13.00 -2.15
CA VAL A 76 8.69 -13.20 -3.33
C VAL A 76 9.33 -12.60 -4.57
N GLY A 77 9.97 -11.43 -4.46
CA GLY A 77 10.73 -10.81 -5.54
C GLY A 77 11.90 -11.67 -6.02
N ASP A 78 12.65 -12.27 -5.08
CA ASP A 78 13.75 -13.20 -5.42
C ASP A 78 13.22 -14.45 -6.12
N TYR A 79 12.10 -15.01 -5.67
CA TYR A 79 11.46 -16.14 -6.33
C TYR A 79 11.14 -15.84 -7.80
N TYR A 80 10.43 -14.74 -8.08
CA TYR A 80 10.10 -14.37 -9.46
C TYR A 80 11.34 -14.11 -10.32
N ARG A 81 12.35 -13.45 -9.76
CA ARG A 81 13.61 -13.24 -10.42
C ARG A 81 14.28 -14.57 -10.82
N CYS A 82 14.34 -15.54 -9.90
CA CYS A 82 14.97 -16.84 -10.14
C CYS A 82 14.20 -17.69 -11.17
N VAL A 83 12.86 -17.83 -11.02
CA VAL A 83 12.08 -18.70 -11.91
C VAL A 83 11.92 -18.14 -13.31
N SER A 84 12.09 -16.84 -13.50
CA SER A 84 12.01 -16.18 -14.79
C SER A 84 13.37 -15.97 -15.48
N ASP A 85 14.45 -16.48 -14.91
CA ASP A 85 15.82 -16.24 -15.40
C ASP A 85 16.13 -14.71 -15.51
N ASN A 86 15.85 -13.98 -14.42
CA ASN A 86 15.98 -12.53 -14.30
C ASN A 86 15.09 -11.68 -15.26
N LYS A 87 14.12 -12.30 -15.94
CA LYS A 87 13.23 -11.58 -16.85
C LYS A 87 12.11 -10.83 -16.11
N LEU A 88 11.65 -11.38 -14.98
CA LEU A 88 10.67 -10.73 -14.12
C LEU A 88 11.30 -10.26 -12.83
N ARG A 89 11.38 -8.96 -12.65
CA ARG A 89 11.92 -8.30 -11.46
C ARG A 89 10.78 -7.53 -10.78
N MET A 90 10.30 -8.09 -9.68
CA MET A 90 9.20 -7.53 -8.92
C MET A 90 9.72 -6.57 -7.85
N ARG A 91 9.04 -5.44 -7.71
CA ARG A 91 9.15 -4.54 -6.58
C ARG A 91 7.80 -4.41 -5.89
N SER A 92 7.77 -4.46 -4.57
CA SER A 92 6.57 -4.15 -3.80
C SER A 92 6.64 -2.74 -3.23
N VAL A 93 5.55 -2.01 -3.39
CA VAL A 93 5.31 -0.68 -2.82
C VAL A 93 4.05 -0.71 -1.97
N TYR A 94 3.87 0.27 -1.11
CA TYR A 94 2.86 0.22 -0.04
C TYR A 94 1.89 1.40 -0.16
N LEU A 95 0.61 1.11 0.01
CA LEU A 95 -0.43 2.11 0.18
C LEU A 95 -1.00 2.01 1.59
N TYR A 96 -0.93 3.11 2.33
CA TYR A 96 -1.50 3.22 3.66
C TYR A 96 -2.66 4.22 3.64
N ASP A 97 -3.79 3.86 4.25
CA ASP A 97 -4.88 4.81 4.45
C ASP A 97 -4.58 5.69 5.67
N ASN A 98 -4.25 6.97 5.42
CA ASN A 98 -3.82 7.92 6.45
C ASN A 98 -2.71 7.37 7.37
N GLY A 99 -1.78 6.58 6.82
CA GLY A 99 -0.68 5.98 7.55
C GLY A 99 -1.02 4.68 8.29
N GLY A 100 -2.24 4.17 8.12
CA GLY A 100 -2.76 2.94 8.71
C GLY A 100 -3.23 1.91 7.68
N SER A 101 -3.88 0.85 8.17
CA SER A 101 -4.56 -0.14 7.34
C SER A 101 -5.95 0.35 6.93
N ILE A 102 -6.41 -0.07 5.75
CA ILE A 102 -7.79 0.13 5.29
C ILE A 102 -8.76 -0.61 6.22
N VAL A 103 -9.89 0.02 6.56
CA VAL A 103 -10.94 -0.59 7.38
C VAL A 103 -12.07 -1.05 6.48
N LEU A 104 -12.38 -2.35 6.54
CA LEU A 104 -13.53 -2.95 5.87
C LEU A 104 -14.81 -2.73 6.69
N SER A 105 -15.96 -2.68 6.02
CA SER A 105 -17.24 -2.34 6.66
C SER A 105 -17.82 -3.45 7.53
N HIS A 106 -17.50 -4.71 7.21
CA HIS A 106 -18.02 -5.85 7.95
C HIS A 106 -16.97 -6.49 8.86
N PRO A 107 -17.37 -7.05 10.01
CA PRO A 107 -16.50 -7.85 10.85
C PRO A 107 -16.08 -9.14 10.15
N ARG A 108 -14.92 -9.69 10.50
CA ARG A 108 -14.35 -10.91 9.89
C ARG A 108 -15.34 -12.08 9.85
N GLY A 109 -16.10 -12.30 10.92
CA GLY A 109 -17.07 -13.38 11.01
C GLY A 109 -18.17 -13.31 9.95
N TYR A 110 -18.46 -12.15 9.37
CA TYR A 110 -19.40 -12.03 8.27
C TYR A 110 -18.95 -12.78 7.01
N TYR A 111 -17.64 -12.84 6.78
CA TYR A 111 -17.04 -13.52 5.63
C TYR A 111 -16.64 -14.98 5.92
N ALA A 112 -16.87 -15.46 7.15
CA ALA A 112 -16.62 -16.84 7.56
C ALA A 112 -17.92 -17.66 7.61
N GLU A 113 -17.79 -18.98 7.74
CA GLU A 113 -18.94 -19.87 7.85
C GLU A 113 -19.69 -19.65 9.16
N TYR A 114 -21.01 -19.81 9.13
CA TYR A 114 -21.86 -19.77 10.30
C TYR A 114 -21.50 -20.92 11.27
N SER A 115 -21.45 -20.58 12.54
CA SER A 115 -21.35 -21.55 13.64
C SER A 115 -22.00 -20.97 14.90
N ASP A 116 -22.14 -21.78 15.95
CA ASP A 116 -22.70 -21.33 17.24
C ASP A 116 -21.89 -20.17 17.86
N ILE A 117 -20.59 -20.06 17.53
CA ILE A 117 -19.72 -18.99 17.95
C ILE A 117 -19.58 -17.87 16.93
N ASN A 118 -20.03 -18.07 15.68
CA ASN A 118 -20.05 -17.10 14.61
C ASN A 118 -21.45 -17.00 13.98
N THR A 119 -22.35 -16.37 14.68
CA THR A 119 -23.77 -16.29 14.28
C THR A 119 -24.06 -15.35 13.13
N ILE A 120 -23.08 -14.55 12.70
CA ILE A 120 -23.18 -13.61 11.57
C ILE A 120 -22.63 -14.20 10.26
N GLY A 121 -22.04 -15.40 10.31
CA GLY A 121 -21.43 -16.08 9.16
C GLY A 121 -22.42 -16.51 8.09
N TYR A 122 -21.91 -16.87 6.92
CA TYR A 122 -22.72 -17.40 5.81
C TYR A 122 -23.14 -18.88 6.10
N LYS A 123 -24.33 -19.25 5.64
CA LYS A 123 -24.86 -20.62 5.82
C LYS A 123 -24.83 -21.44 4.54
N GLU A 124 -24.87 -20.78 3.39
CA GLU A 124 -24.99 -21.41 2.09
C GLU A 124 -23.83 -21.02 1.16
N ALA A 125 -23.47 -21.89 0.24
CA ALA A 125 -22.41 -21.63 -0.73
C ALA A 125 -22.69 -20.40 -1.60
N SER A 126 -23.94 -20.13 -1.91
CA SER A 126 -24.37 -18.93 -2.64
C SER A 126 -24.13 -17.65 -1.84
N GLU A 127 -24.43 -17.66 -0.53
CA GLU A 127 -24.11 -16.54 0.36
C GLU A 127 -22.61 -16.31 0.43
N ARG A 128 -21.81 -17.38 0.56
CA ARG A 128 -20.35 -17.29 0.52
C ARG A 128 -19.87 -16.58 -0.74
N ALA A 129 -20.35 -17.01 -1.91
CA ALA A 129 -19.94 -16.43 -3.18
C ALA A 129 -20.29 -14.94 -3.25
N SER A 130 -21.49 -14.55 -2.81
CA SER A 130 -21.94 -13.16 -2.76
C SER A 130 -21.07 -12.32 -1.83
N ARG A 131 -20.82 -12.78 -0.60
CA ARG A 131 -20.02 -12.07 0.40
C ARG A 131 -18.54 -11.96 0.00
N MET A 132 -17.99 -12.99 -0.67
CA MET A 132 -16.63 -12.90 -1.22
C MET A 132 -16.55 -11.92 -2.40
N TYR A 133 -17.60 -11.79 -3.21
CA TYR A 133 -17.67 -10.76 -4.23
C TYR A 133 -17.75 -9.38 -3.61
N GLU A 134 -18.62 -9.18 -2.61
CA GLU A 134 -18.74 -7.94 -1.84
C GLU A 134 -17.41 -7.52 -1.21
N LEU A 135 -16.69 -8.45 -0.57
CA LEU A 135 -15.36 -8.20 -0.01
C LEU A 135 -14.38 -7.67 -1.08
N ARG A 136 -14.40 -8.25 -2.28
CA ARG A 136 -13.54 -7.80 -3.38
C ARG A 136 -13.91 -6.39 -3.86
N GLN A 137 -15.19 -6.08 -3.95
CA GLN A 137 -15.63 -4.73 -4.32
C GLN A 137 -15.23 -3.74 -3.25
N GLU A 138 -15.46 -4.05 -1.98
CA GLU A 138 -15.18 -3.17 -0.86
C GLU A 138 -13.69 -2.79 -0.77
N TRP A 139 -12.75 -3.75 -0.81
CA TRP A 139 -11.35 -3.37 -0.77
C TRP A 139 -10.87 -2.67 -2.05
N SER A 140 -11.46 -2.99 -3.21
CA SER A 140 -11.17 -2.29 -4.46
C SER A 140 -11.59 -0.82 -4.39
N GLU A 141 -12.79 -0.56 -3.89
CA GLU A 141 -13.30 0.80 -3.66
C GLU A 141 -12.45 1.54 -2.61
N ALA A 142 -12.07 0.87 -1.52
CA ALA A 142 -11.23 1.46 -0.49
C ALA A 142 -9.84 1.84 -1.01
N VAL A 143 -9.21 1.01 -1.85
CA VAL A 143 -7.94 1.33 -2.51
C VAL A 143 -8.11 2.52 -3.44
N ASN A 144 -9.14 2.52 -4.30
CA ASN A 144 -9.41 3.62 -5.21
C ASN A 144 -9.69 4.94 -4.46
N ASN A 145 -10.42 4.89 -3.36
CA ASN A 145 -10.69 6.05 -2.52
C ASN A 145 -9.42 6.57 -1.84
N ALA A 146 -8.57 5.71 -1.34
CA ALA A 146 -7.28 6.08 -0.76
C ALA A 146 -6.38 6.78 -1.79
N ILE A 147 -6.30 6.24 -3.01
CA ILE A 147 -5.57 6.84 -4.12
C ILE A 147 -6.18 8.21 -4.48
N SER A 148 -7.49 8.29 -4.64
CA SER A 148 -8.20 9.51 -5.03
C SER A 148 -8.13 10.61 -3.96
N SER A 149 -8.04 10.25 -2.69
CA SER A 149 -7.85 11.19 -1.57
C SER A 149 -6.40 11.70 -1.43
N GLY A 150 -5.49 11.23 -2.27
CA GLY A 150 -4.10 11.68 -2.30
C GLY A 150 -3.18 10.96 -1.32
N ASN A 151 -3.59 9.80 -0.80
CA ASN A 151 -2.69 8.94 -0.04
C ASN A 151 -1.54 8.48 -0.93
N LYS A 152 -0.32 8.62 -0.43
CA LYS A 152 0.89 8.37 -1.22
C LYS A 152 1.25 6.90 -1.22
N ILE A 153 1.74 6.41 -2.35
CA ILE A 153 2.44 5.15 -2.45
C ILE A 153 3.85 5.35 -1.90
N SER A 154 4.33 4.45 -1.08
CA SER A 154 5.62 4.62 -0.42
C SER A 154 6.41 3.31 -0.27
N ASP A 155 7.64 3.44 0.23
CA ASP A 155 8.33 2.33 0.87
C ASP A 155 7.61 1.92 2.18
N TYR A 156 8.02 0.80 2.77
CA TYR A 156 7.38 0.29 3.99
C TYR A 156 7.47 1.23 5.20
N ASN A 157 8.42 2.17 5.20
CA ASN A 157 8.64 3.15 6.28
C ASN A 157 7.95 4.50 6.05
N ASN A 158 7.33 4.73 4.91
CA ASN A 158 6.87 6.05 4.47
C ASN A 158 8.00 7.08 4.36
N THR A 159 9.19 6.69 3.93
CA THR A 159 10.35 7.57 3.77
C THR A 159 10.60 7.94 2.31
N VAL A 160 10.29 7.04 1.39
CA VAL A 160 10.36 7.26 -0.05
C VAL A 160 8.97 7.16 -0.64
N TYR A 161 8.59 8.13 -1.48
CA TYR A 161 7.29 8.17 -2.13
C TYR A 161 7.44 7.96 -3.63
N TYR A 162 6.43 7.34 -4.24
CA TYR A 162 6.40 6.98 -5.65
C TYR A 162 5.18 7.56 -6.34
N ASP A 163 5.31 7.89 -7.63
CA ASP A 163 4.15 8.24 -8.46
C ASP A 163 3.26 7.02 -8.71
N TYR A 164 1.97 7.23 -8.89
CA TYR A 164 1.03 6.16 -9.20
C TYR A 164 1.35 5.43 -10.52
N GLY A 165 2.06 6.08 -11.44
CA GLY A 165 2.54 5.45 -12.67
C GLY A 165 3.48 4.26 -12.45
N VAL A 166 4.08 4.10 -11.25
CA VAL A 166 4.89 2.90 -10.95
C VAL A 166 4.05 1.62 -10.84
N LEU A 167 2.73 1.73 -10.66
CA LEU A 167 1.81 0.60 -10.50
C LEU A 167 1.42 -0.05 -11.82
N ASP A 168 1.70 0.60 -12.94
CA ASP A 168 1.37 0.16 -14.31
C ASP A 168 2.65 0.25 -15.16
N LYS A 169 3.54 -0.72 -14.99
CA LYS A 169 4.86 -0.74 -15.63
C LYS A 169 4.79 -1.05 -17.12
N ASP A 170 3.77 -1.76 -17.56
CA ASP A 170 3.55 -2.09 -18.96
C ASP A 170 2.66 -1.09 -19.72
N ASN A 171 2.17 -0.04 -19.01
CA ASN A 171 1.31 1.03 -19.52
C ASN A 171 0.02 0.51 -20.19
N ASN A 172 -0.57 -0.54 -19.65
CA ASN A 172 -1.83 -1.10 -20.14
C ASN A 172 -3.07 -0.45 -19.50
N GLY A 173 -2.91 0.49 -18.57
CA GLY A 173 -3.97 1.22 -17.86
C GLY A 173 -4.51 0.50 -16.64
N THR A 174 -3.84 -0.57 -16.19
CA THR A 174 -4.23 -1.34 -15.00
C THR A 174 -3.06 -1.50 -14.04
N ILE A 175 -3.36 -1.67 -12.75
CA ILE A 175 -2.33 -1.99 -11.76
C ILE A 175 -1.79 -3.40 -12.04
N ASP A 176 -0.47 -3.56 -12.12
CA ASP A 176 0.20 -4.83 -12.41
C ASP A 176 -0.18 -5.94 -11.42
N SER A 177 -0.18 -5.61 -10.13
CA SER A 177 -0.52 -6.55 -9.05
C SER A 177 -0.95 -5.84 -7.78
N ILE A 178 -1.86 -6.48 -7.05
CA ILE A 178 -2.28 -6.05 -5.71
C ILE A 178 -2.20 -7.23 -4.73
N THR A 179 -1.63 -6.98 -3.57
CA THR A 179 -1.63 -7.91 -2.44
C THR A 179 -2.36 -7.28 -1.26
N ILE A 180 -3.41 -7.93 -0.78
CA ILE A 180 -4.13 -7.50 0.43
C ILE A 180 -3.67 -8.36 1.60
N ILE A 181 -3.15 -7.71 2.65
CA ILE A 181 -2.71 -8.36 3.88
C ILE A 181 -3.70 -8.04 4.99
N TYR A 182 -4.36 -9.08 5.51
CA TYR A 182 -5.30 -8.96 6.61
C TYR A 182 -4.61 -9.16 7.96
N LYS A 183 -5.14 -8.47 8.98
CA LYS A 183 -4.73 -8.72 10.36
C LYS A 183 -4.93 -10.19 10.72
N ASN A 184 -3.91 -10.83 11.29
CA ASN A 184 -4.04 -12.17 11.86
C ASN A 184 -4.60 -12.08 13.29
N ASN A 185 -5.68 -12.81 13.57
CA ASN A 185 -6.32 -12.83 14.89
C ASN A 185 -5.74 -13.91 15.83
N GLY A 186 -4.70 -14.63 15.43
CA GLY A 186 -4.09 -15.68 16.28
C GLY A 186 -4.96 -16.93 16.49
N SER A 187 -6.23 -16.87 16.15
CA SER A 187 -7.12 -18.06 16.10
C SER A 187 -7.13 -18.57 14.66
N GLY A 188 -6.46 -19.67 14.42
CA GLY A 188 -6.26 -20.27 13.10
C GLY A 188 -7.53 -20.76 12.40
N ASN A 189 -8.63 -20.04 12.50
CA ASN A 189 -9.89 -20.34 11.86
C ASN A 189 -10.38 -19.13 11.08
N ILE A 190 -10.15 -19.13 9.80
CA ILE A 190 -11.03 -18.59 8.77
C ILE A 190 -11.64 -19.77 8.04
#